data_83e8b820a45469a59650470d8a903a89
#
_entry.id   83e8b820a45469a59650470d8a903a89
#
_cell.length_a   1.000
_cell.length_b   1.000
_cell.length_c   1.000
_cell.angle_alpha   90.00
_cell.angle_beta   90.00
_cell.angle_gamma   90.00
#
_symmetry.space_group_name_H-M   'P 1'
#
loop_
_entity.id
_entity.type
_entity.pdbx_description
1 polymer ?
#
loop_
_entity_poly.entity_id
_entity_poly.type
_entity_poly.pdbx_seq_one_letter_code
_entity_poly.pdbx_strand_id
1 'polypeptide(L)'
;MTRRVRSGRSGAALVIALGTLAAACAAPGSDSPQPQATGASPVSAAPACGSAPVTMSGYFETGFPLPKALTTEFTKQHPNVTWNIREDQFAVITQNAPRVLADNPPDLMRLPQVSELVKDNLLKNLDGYATAFGWDKWPASQLEQLRLGQGGRPRGEGSLYALGLNMSMTGLFYNKKLAAQIGMSAPPATLAELDQALDKAKKAGLTPILQFNGGATGGLAFPLQNLMASYGPAAPINDWIFQKPGATIDTPANLRAAQHLEKWIKAGYFQKDVNAVDYATMMSRFIDGQGLFMFNGDWESGNLDKQMAGNVGFTLMPPAERGGKLAAMSAPLTFGIAAKARNADCAAFFLNWVATDKRAREIGVEIGGSRPMGPADAYMPAVSSDKVTASTLAAGADIAENDGAMDFIANATGAIYAKSWTPNLQKLVAGQQTPQGLLKAVQSDYAGQLEGN
;
A
#
# COMPACT_ATOMS: atom_id res chain seq x y z
N MET A 1 40.13 65.99 -26.26
CA MET A 1 40.90 66.71 -25.24
C MET A 1 41.39 65.64 -24.26
N THR A 2 42.59 65.12 -24.48
CA THR A 2 43.88 65.49 -23.85
C THR A 2 43.78 65.51 -22.29
N ARG A 3 44.46 64.67 -21.53
CA ARG A 3 45.90 64.51 -21.23
C ARG A 3 46.07 63.34 -20.18
N ARG A 4 46.80 62.34 -20.37
CA ARG A 4 48.20 62.00 -19.94
C ARG A 4 48.71 62.70 -18.67
N VAL A 5 49.30 61.91 -17.68
CA VAL A 5 50.74 61.88 -17.36
C VAL A 5 50.93 61.09 -16.03
N ARG A 6 51.66 59.96 -16.02
CA ARG A 6 53.02 59.67 -15.42
C ARG A 6 53.13 59.88 -13.92
N SER A 7 53.78 59.13 -13.14
CA SER A 7 54.81 58.09 -13.05
C SER A 7 55.33 58.11 -11.61
N GLY A 8 55.88 57.01 -11.12
CA GLY A 8 56.61 57.01 -9.86
C GLY A 8 57.07 55.61 -9.49
N ARG A 9 58.34 55.35 -9.70
CA ARG A 9 59.10 54.12 -9.40
C ARG A 9 59.62 54.13 -7.96
N SER A 10 59.82 52.93 -7.39
CA SER A 10 60.97 52.44 -6.59
C SER A 10 60.42 51.39 -5.58
N GLY A 11 60.90 50.20 -5.33
CA GLY A 11 62.13 49.51 -5.66
C GLY A 11 62.44 48.56 -4.51
N ALA A 12 62.93 47.37 -4.86
CA ALA A 12 63.71 46.40 -4.01
C ALA A 12 62.92 45.56 -2.98
N ALA A 13 63.17 44.30 -2.71
CA ALA A 13 64.04 43.21 -3.14
C ALA A 13 63.45 41.86 -2.66
N LEU A 14 63.42 40.91 -3.47
CA LEU A 14 64.06 39.57 -3.53
C LEU A 14 64.11 38.75 -2.21
N VAL A 15 63.35 37.65 -2.13
CA VAL A 15 63.86 36.35 -1.68
C VAL A 15 63.12 35.25 -2.48
N ILE A 16 63.93 34.39 -3.12
CA ILE A 16 63.52 33.25 -3.93
C ILE A 16 63.35 32.02 -3.02
N ALA A 17 62.20 31.35 -3.12
CA ALA A 17 62.12 29.96 -2.71
C ALA A 17 61.39 29.16 -3.84
N LEU A 18 62.18 28.28 -4.48
CA LEU A 18 61.66 27.35 -5.46
C LEU A 18 60.73 26.32 -4.79
N GLY A 19 59.49 26.25 -5.26
CA GLY A 19 58.60 25.12 -5.02
C GLY A 19 58.00 24.71 -6.34
N THR A 20 58.31 23.53 -6.80
CA THR A 20 57.88 22.91 -8.06
C THR A 20 56.33 22.72 -8.04
N LEU A 21 55.62 23.44 -8.86
CA LEU A 21 54.20 23.18 -9.19
C LEU A 21 54.15 22.28 -10.42
N ALA A 22 53.73 21.02 -10.21
CA ALA A 22 53.27 20.18 -11.28
C ALA A 22 51.83 20.65 -11.65
N ALA A 23 51.66 21.29 -12.81
CA ALA A 23 50.39 21.61 -13.36
C ALA A 23 49.79 20.36 -13.98
N ALA A 24 48.78 19.78 -13.35
CA ALA A 24 47.86 18.81 -13.99
C ALA A 24 46.72 19.59 -14.62
N CYS A 25 46.63 19.61 -15.94
CA CYS A 25 45.46 20.06 -16.69
C CYS A 25 44.31 19.09 -16.42
N ALA A 26 43.32 19.48 -15.63
CA ALA A 26 42.04 18.81 -15.54
C ALA A 26 41.05 19.52 -16.47
N ALA A 27 40.37 18.75 -17.31
CA ALA A 27 39.31 19.21 -18.18
C ALA A 27 38.09 19.70 -17.37
N PRO A 28 37.32 20.68 -17.82
CA PRO A 28 36.09 21.10 -17.14
C PRO A 28 34.96 20.13 -17.54
N GLY A 29 34.48 19.34 -16.55
CA GLY A 29 33.31 18.49 -16.73
C GLY A 29 33.19 17.43 -15.64
N SER A 30 32.13 17.59 -14.85
CA SER A 30 31.56 16.58 -13.93
C SER A 30 32.34 16.25 -12.65
N ASP A 31 32.06 17.03 -11.63
CA ASP A 31 31.98 16.51 -10.27
C ASP A 31 30.99 17.37 -9.48
N SER A 32 29.70 17.15 -9.74
CA SER A 32 28.70 17.45 -8.72
C SER A 32 28.87 16.41 -7.63
N PRO A 33 28.98 16.79 -6.35
CA PRO A 33 29.04 15.80 -5.27
C PRO A 33 27.77 14.97 -5.35
N GLN A 34 27.88 13.68 -5.67
CA GLN A 34 26.80 12.73 -5.46
C GLN A 34 26.36 12.85 -4.00
N PRO A 35 25.04 12.98 -3.71
CA PRO A 35 24.59 12.92 -2.34
C PRO A 35 25.01 11.56 -1.78
N GLN A 36 25.93 11.56 -0.83
CA GLN A 36 26.22 10.37 -0.05
C GLN A 36 24.90 9.91 0.56
N ALA A 37 24.58 8.64 0.34
CA ALA A 37 23.50 7.99 1.07
C ALA A 37 23.74 8.27 2.55
N THR A 38 22.84 9.04 3.17
CA THR A 38 22.87 9.26 4.60
C THR A 38 22.55 7.93 5.25
N GLY A 39 23.59 7.18 5.62
CA GLY A 39 23.47 5.99 6.43
C GLY A 39 22.57 6.32 7.63
N ALA A 40 21.73 5.38 8.04
CA ALA A 40 20.87 5.54 9.21
C ALA A 40 21.72 6.05 10.37
N SER A 41 21.36 7.20 10.94
CA SER A 41 22.01 7.67 12.16
C SER A 41 21.80 6.61 13.24
N PRO A 42 22.86 6.21 13.98
CA PRO A 42 22.70 5.23 15.05
C PRO A 42 21.71 5.76 16.08
N VAL A 43 20.65 5.00 16.31
CA VAL A 43 19.67 5.29 17.36
C VAL A 43 20.22 4.70 18.66
N SER A 44 20.53 5.52 19.64
CA SER A 44 20.99 5.09 20.95
C SER A 44 19.82 4.69 21.83
N ALA A 45 19.85 3.53 22.47
CA ALA A 45 18.84 2.97 23.38
C ALA A 45 17.40 2.92 22.74
N ALA A 46 16.49 2.09 23.23
CA ALA A 46 15.13 1.99 22.67
C ALA A 46 14.45 3.38 22.69
N PRO A 47 14.07 3.93 21.53
CA PRO A 47 13.44 5.24 21.44
C PRO A 47 12.11 5.25 22.20
N ALA A 48 11.77 6.40 22.80
CA ALA A 48 10.53 6.59 23.55
C ALA A 48 10.03 8.03 23.39
N CYS A 49 8.82 8.31 23.89
CA CYS A 49 8.26 9.66 23.88
C CYS A 49 8.83 10.57 24.97
N GLY A 50 9.70 10.06 25.84
CA GLY A 50 10.19 10.80 27.01
C GLY A 50 9.08 11.03 28.06
N SER A 51 9.38 11.84 29.08
CA SER A 51 8.43 12.17 30.16
C SER A 51 7.80 13.55 30.02
N ALA A 52 8.35 14.43 29.19
CA ALA A 52 7.78 15.75 28.93
C ALA A 52 6.49 15.65 28.05
N PRO A 53 5.58 16.63 28.13
CA PRO A 53 4.44 16.68 27.23
C PRO A 53 4.87 16.73 25.75
N VAL A 54 4.30 15.84 24.93
CA VAL A 54 4.56 15.74 23.50
C VAL A 54 3.24 15.84 22.75
N THR A 55 3.18 16.73 21.75
CA THR A 55 2.07 16.75 20.79
C THR A 55 2.54 16.15 19.47
N MET A 56 2.07 14.94 19.19
CA MET A 56 2.30 14.25 17.93
C MET A 56 1.40 14.81 16.84
N SER A 57 1.91 14.94 15.64
CA SER A 57 1.12 15.30 14.46
C SER A 57 0.93 14.10 13.54
N GLY A 58 -0.34 13.84 13.16
CA GLY A 58 -0.72 12.74 12.28
C GLY A 58 -1.45 13.22 11.03
N TYR A 59 -1.23 12.55 9.88
CA TYR A 59 -2.03 12.74 8.68
C TYR A 59 -2.56 11.39 8.20
N PHE A 60 -3.84 11.14 8.42
CA PHE A 60 -4.47 9.83 8.31
C PHE A 60 -5.58 9.82 7.26
N GLU A 61 -6.03 8.63 6.91
CA GLU A 61 -7.08 8.41 5.92
C GLU A 61 -8.46 8.47 6.59
N THR A 62 -9.34 9.32 6.06
CA THR A 62 -10.76 9.39 6.45
C THR A 62 -11.48 8.07 6.15
N GLY A 63 -12.36 7.66 7.06
CA GLY A 63 -13.14 6.41 6.93
C GLY A 63 -12.44 5.18 7.50
N PHE A 64 -11.19 5.31 7.93
CA PHE A 64 -10.44 4.26 8.61
C PHE A 64 -10.35 4.52 10.11
N PRO A 65 -11.18 3.86 10.94
CA PRO A 65 -11.22 4.15 12.38
C PRO A 65 -10.00 3.62 13.14
N LEU A 66 -9.24 2.66 12.59
CA LEU A 66 -8.13 2.00 13.28
C LEU A 66 -7.04 2.97 13.76
N PRO A 67 -6.44 3.86 12.93
CA PRO A 67 -5.38 4.75 13.41
C PRO A 67 -5.82 5.64 14.57
N LYS A 68 -7.06 6.15 14.50
CA LYS A 68 -7.64 6.99 15.56
C LYS A 68 -7.90 6.22 16.85
N ALA A 69 -8.37 4.98 16.75
CA ALA A 69 -8.56 4.12 17.92
C ALA A 69 -7.22 3.80 18.60
N LEU A 70 -6.19 3.51 17.82
CA LEU A 70 -4.85 3.24 18.31
C LEU A 70 -4.22 4.48 18.98
N THR A 71 -4.31 5.66 18.36
CA THR A 71 -3.79 6.90 18.97
C THR A 71 -4.53 7.28 20.25
N THR A 72 -5.84 7.03 20.32
CA THR A 72 -6.64 7.25 21.53
C THR A 72 -6.20 6.32 22.65
N GLU A 73 -5.99 5.04 22.37
CA GLU A 73 -5.52 4.07 23.37
C GLU A 73 -4.07 4.34 23.79
N PHE A 74 -3.21 4.71 22.84
CA PHE A 74 -1.83 5.10 23.15
C PHE A 74 -1.76 6.27 24.13
N THR A 75 -2.59 7.32 23.94
CA THR A 75 -2.69 8.46 24.87
C THR A 75 -3.14 8.03 26.26
N LYS A 76 -4.03 7.03 26.41
CA LYS A 76 -4.43 6.52 27.72
C LYS A 76 -3.26 5.87 28.46
N GLN A 77 -2.43 5.11 27.75
CA GLN A 77 -1.26 4.43 28.31
C GLN A 77 -0.05 5.40 28.48
N HIS A 78 0.00 6.45 27.67
CA HIS A 78 1.06 7.47 27.65
C HIS A 78 0.44 8.87 27.76
N PRO A 79 -0.04 9.29 28.94
CA PRO A 79 -0.84 10.52 29.11
C PRO A 79 -0.09 11.83 28.83
N ASN A 80 1.24 11.77 28.77
CA ASN A 80 2.07 12.89 28.31
C ASN A 80 2.05 13.09 26.79
N VAL A 81 1.46 12.14 26.00
CA VAL A 81 1.37 12.23 24.55
C VAL A 81 -0.03 12.59 24.12
N THR A 82 -0.16 13.64 23.34
CA THR A 82 -1.39 14.08 22.68
C THR A 82 -1.23 14.04 21.17
N TRP A 83 -2.34 14.06 20.43
CA TRP A 83 -2.32 13.98 18.97
C TRP A 83 -3.07 15.15 18.33
N ASN A 84 -2.45 15.75 17.32
CA ASN A 84 -3.10 16.64 16.36
C ASN A 84 -3.22 15.89 15.03
N ILE A 85 -4.42 15.40 14.71
CA ILE A 85 -4.67 14.53 13.56
C ILE A 85 -5.43 15.32 12.50
N ARG A 86 -4.84 15.37 11.31
CA ARG A 86 -5.53 15.76 10.07
C ARG A 86 -5.98 14.49 9.36
N GLU A 87 -7.19 14.53 8.76
CA GLU A 87 -7.75 13.43 7.98
C GLU A 87 -8.18 13.92 6.60
N ASP A 88 -7.89 13.12 5.56
CA ASP A 88 -8.35 13.34 4.19
C ASP A 88 -8.64 11.99 3.52
N GLN A 89 -9.35 12.01 2.39
CA GLN A 89 -9.58 10.82 1.58
C GLN A 89 -8.27 10.30 0.97
N PHE A 90 -8.17 8.99 0.75
CA PHE A 90 -6.98 8.33 0.20
C PHE A 90 -6.44 8.99 -1.08
N ALA A 91 -7.31 9.35 -2.02
CA ALA A 91 -6.90 10.02 -3.25
C ALA A 91 -6.26 11.39 -2.98
N VAL A 92 -6.77 12.14 -1.99
CA VAL A 92 -6.24 13.45 -1.58
C VAL A 92 -4.88 13.29 -0.89
N ILE A 93 -4.75 12.29 -0.02
CA ILE A 93 -3.46 11.96 0.62
C ILE A 93 -2.43 11.59 -0.43
N THR A 94 -2.78 10.71 -1.38
CA THR A 94 -1.89 10.28 -2.48
C THR A 94 -1.36 11.47 -3.27
N GLN A 95 -2.25 12.38 -3.65
CA GLN A 95 -1.91 13.54 -4.44
C GLN A 95 -1.05 14.56 -3.67
N ASN A 96 -1.32 14.73 -2.38
CA ASN A 96 -0.69 15.77 -1.58
C ASN A 96 0.54 15.31 -0.79
N ALA A 97 0.82 14.00 -0.69
CA ALA A 97 1.89 13.45 0.14
C ALA A 97 3.26 14.14 -0.08
N PRO A 98 3.76 14.31 -1.33
CA PRO A 98 5.06 14.95 -1.55
C PRO A 98 5.11 16.36 -0.98
N ARG A 99 4.09 17.17 -1.25
CA ARG A 99 4.02 18.56 -0.78
C ARG A 99 3.90 18.64 0.74
N VAL A 100 3.04 17.84 1.34
CA VAL A 100 2.84 17.84 2.80
C VAL A 100 4.12 17.46 3.53
N LEU A 101 4.82 16.42 3.05
CA LEU A 101 6.07 15.96 3.64
C LEU A 101 7.24 16.95 3.45
N ALA A 102 7.22 17.74 2.36
CA ALA A 102 8.22 18.77 2.11
C ALA A 102 8.02 20.03 2.94
N ASP A 103 6.77 20.55 2.97
CA ASP A 103 6.46 21.90 3.47
C ASP A 103 6.07 21.93 4.96
N ASN A 104 5.23 20.98 5.40
CA ASN A 104 4.73 20.90 6.78
C ASN A 104 4.58 19.42 7.19
N PRO A 105 5.70 18.72 7.38
CA PRO A 105 5.72 17.29 7.62
C PRO A 105 5.05 16.93 8.95
N PRO A 106 4.09 15.99 8.95
CA PRO A 106 3.61 15.38 10.19
C PRO A 106 4.67 14.43 10.77
N ASP A 107 4.53 14.07 12.04
CA ASP A 107 5.40 13.06 12.65
C ASP A 107 5.11 11.66 12.09
N LEU A 108 3.83 11.37 11.81
CA LEU A 108 3.38 10.10 11.26
C LEU A 108 2.35 10.32 10.14
N MET A 109 2.51 9.65 9.03
CA MET A 109 1.63 9.81 7.88
C MET A 109 1.22 8.48 7.27
N ARG A 110 -0.06 8.33 6.92
CA ARG A 110 -0.56 7.29 6.04
C ARG A 110 0.07 7.45 4.65
N LEU A 111 0.71 6.41 4.15
CA LEU A 111 1.41 6.45 2.86
C LEU A 111 0.70 5.57 1.83
N PRO A 112 0.30 6.14 0.68
CA PRO A 112 -0.26 5.34 -0.42
C PRO A 112 0.81 4.53 -1.16
N GLN A 113 2.01 5.09 -1.30
CA GLN A 113 3.19 4.47 -1.88
C GLN A 113 4.45 5.17 -1.34
N VAL A 114 5.62 4.55 -1.46
CA VAL A 114 6.83 5.02 -0.78
C VAL A 114 8.00 5.36 -1.72
N SER A 115 8.06 4.78 -2.93
CA SER A 115 9.24 4.87 -3.81
C SER A 115 9.65 6.32 -4.15
N GLU A 116 8.71 7.12 -4.63
CA GLU A 116 8.98 8.51 -5.02
C GLU A 116 9.28 9.37 -3.79
N LEU A 117 8.61 9.11 -2.66
CA LEU A 117 8.85 9.83 -1.41
C LEU A 117 10.25 9.55 -0.85
N VAL A 118 10.76 8.33 -1.01
CA VAL A 118 12.14 7.96 -0.63
C VAL A 118 13.15 8.59 -1.58
N LYS A 119 12.91 8.55 -2.90
CA LYS A 119 13.74 9.22 -3.90
C LYS A 119 13.93 10.70 -3.58
N ASP A 120 12.86 11.37 -3.16
CA ASP A 120 12.85 12.80 -2.84
C ASP A 120 13.32 13.10 -1.40
N ASN A 121 13.82 12.08 -0.66
CA ASN A 121 14.28 12.19 0.73
C ASN A 121 13.22 12.76 1.69
N LEU A 122 11.96 12.45 1.48
CA LEU A 122 10.83 12.93 2.28
C LEU A 122 10.49 12.01 3.45
N LEU A 123 10.99 10.78 3.45
CA LEU A 123 10.78 9.79 4.51
C LEU A 123 12.07 9.50 5.27
N LYS A 124 11.91 9.21 6.55
CA LYS A 124 13.01 8.81 7.43
C LYS A 124 13.39 7.35 7.16
N ASN A 125 14.69 7.09 7.06
CA ASN A 125 15.23 5.73 7.09
C ASN A 125 15.00 5.14 8.48
N LEU A 126 14.42 3.94 8.55
CA LEU A 126 14.01 3.29 9.79
C LEU A 126 14.95 2.17 10.23
N ASP A 127 16.06 1.89 9.54
CA ASP A 127 16.96 0.77 9.88
C ASP A 127 17.52 0.88 11.30
N GLY A 128 17.83 2.11 11.76
CA GLY A 128 18.25 2.34 13.15
C GLY A 128 17.18 1.97 14.17
N TYR A 129 15.92 2.29 13.88
CA TYR A 129 14.79 1.89 14.71
C TYR A 129 14.50 0.40 14.61
N ALA A 130 14.65 -0.19 13.41
CA ALA A 130 14.50 -1.62 13.20
C ALA A 130 15.48 -2.41 14.08
N THR A 131 16.72 -1.96 14.16
CA THR A 131 17.74 -2.55 15.05
C THR A 131 17.37 -2.34 16.53
N ALA A 132 16.98 -1.11 16.92
CA ALA A 132 16.69 -0.78 18.33
C ALA A 132 15.47 -1.53 18.89
N PHE A 133 14.43 -1.74 18.06
CA PHE A 133 13.21 -2.45 18.43
C PHE A 133 13.16 -3.92 18.00
N GLY A 134 14.19 -4.40 17.25
CA GLY A 134 14.22 -5.77 16.74
C GLY A 134 13.24 -6.04 15.61
N TRP A 135 12.82 -5.03 14.84
CA TRP A 135 11.93 -5.21 13.68
C TRP A 135 12.59 -6.02 12.57
N ASP A 136 13.91 -5.99 12.46
CA ASP A 136 14.72 -6.81 11.53
C ASP A 136 14.56 -8.32 11.74
N LYS A 137 14.01 -8.74 12.89
CA LYS A 137 13.69 -10.13 13.23
C LYS A 137 12.25 -10.54 12.90
N TRP A 138 11.42 -9.61 12.43
CA TRP A 138 10.05 -9.93 12.02
C TRP A 138 10.05 -10.76 10.73
N PRO A 139 8.96 -11.47 10.42
CA PRO A 139 8.84 -12.18 9.15
C PRO A 139 9.16 -11.29 7.95
N ALA A 140 10.06 -11.74 7.07
CA ALA A 140 10.53 -10.93 5.93
C ALA A 140 9.37 -10.47 5.03
N SER A 141 8.36 -11.32 4.84
CA SER A 141 7.15 -11.03 4.05
C SER A 141 6.34 -9.82 4.56
N GLN A 142 6.48 -9.45 5.83
CA GLN A 142 5.83 -8.25 6.38
C GLN A 142 6.60 -6.96 6.04
N LEU A 143 7.92 -7.04 5.85
CA LEU A 143 8.80 -5.89 5.70
C LEU A 143 9.26 -5.67 4.27
N GLU A 144 9.29 -6.72 3.45
CA GLU A 144 9.81 -6.69 2.08
C GLU A 144 9.15 -5.55 1.27
N GLN A 145 7.83 -5.43 1.31
CA GLN A 145 7.10 -4.40 0.58
C GLN A 145 7.44 -2.96 1.01
N LEU A 146 8.09 -2.79 2.18
CA LEU A 146 8.42 -1.52 2.83
C LEU A 146 9.91 -1.19 2.74
N ARG A 147 10.72 -2.11 2.18
CA ARG A 147 12.14 -1.91 1.91
C ARG A 147 12.35 -1.36 0.51
N LEU A 148 13.29 -0.43 0.39
CA LEU A 148 13.59 0.23 -0.88
C LEU A 148 15.10 0.37 -1.05
N GLY A 149 15.54 0.14 -2.29
CA GLY A 149 16.88 0.41 -2.72
C GLY A 149 17.21 1.92 -2.74
N GLN A 150 18.44 2.24 -3.03
CA GLN A 150 18.91 3.61 -3.13
C GLN A 150 18.12 4.38 -4.19
N GLY A 151 17.65 5.58 -3.85
CA GLY A 151 16.79 6.37 -4.74
C GLY A 151 15.35 5.85 -4.87
N GLY A 152 14.88 5.02 -3.91
CA GLY A 152 13.52 4.53 -3.87
C GLY A 152 13.23 3.32 -4.76
N ARG A 153 14.25 2.76 -5.42
CA ARG A 153 14.13 1.62 -6.34
C ARG A 153 15.32 0.66 -6.25
N PRO A 154 15.10 -0.64 -6.53
CA PRO A 154 13.80 -1.31 -6.57
C PRO A 154 13.16 -1.36 -5.17
N ARG A 155 11.87 -1.72 -5.09
CA ARG A 155 11.22 -2.12 -3.85
C ARG A 155 11.51 -3.60 -3.58
N GLY A 156 11.31 -4.02 -2.32
CA GLY A 156 11.52 -5.41 -1.90
C GLY A 156 12.90 -5.66 -1.30
N GLU A 157 13.82 -4.72 -1.40
CA GLU A 157 15.19 -4.83 -0.87
C GLU A 157 15.72 -3.49 -0.38
N GLY A 158 16.87 -3.48 0.28
CA GLY A 158 17.48 -2.26 0.79
C GLY A 158 16.98 -1.86 2.17
N SER A 159 16.87 -0.55 2.41
CA SER A 159 16.53 0.04 3.71
C SER A 159 15.02 0.09 3.96
N LEU A 160 14.64 0.05 5.23
CA LEU A 160 13.25 0.18 5.67
C LEU A 160 12.87 1.67 5.78
N TYR A 161 11.72 2.06 5.21
CA TYR A 161 11.24 3.46 5.24
C TYR A 161 9.82 3.63 5.79
N ALA A 162 9.13 2.54 6.03
CA ALA A 162 7.78 2.57 6.57
C ALA A 162 7.49 1.32 7.38
N LEU A 163 6.40 1.34 8.16
CA LEU A 163 5.80 0.16 8.78
C LEU A 163 4.30 0.14 8.50
N GLY A 164 3.71 -1.05 8.54
CA GLY A 164 2.26 -1.20 8.55
C GLY A 164 1.70 -1.29 9.97
N LEU A 165 0.48 -0.80 10.16
CA LEU A 165 -0.25 -1.07 11.40
C LEU A 165 -0.79 -2.51 11.41
N ASN A 166 -1.12 -3.04 10.23
CA ASN A 166 -1.56 -4.42 9.99
C ASN A 166 -1.19 -4.84 8.57
N MET A 167 -1.39 -6.13 8.26
CA MET A 167 -1.35 -6.68 6.90
C MET A 167 -2.78 -6.86 6.43
N SER A 168 -3.20 -6.04 5.50
CA SER A 168 -4.52 -6.14 4.86
C SER A 168 -4.46 -7.02 3.62
N MET A 169 -5.59 -7.65 3.28
CA MET A 169 -5.72 -8.41 2.04
C MET A 169 -7.09 -8.22 1.41
N THR A 170 -7.21 -8.51 0.13
CA THR A 170 -8.50 -8.54 -0.57
C THR A 170 -8.96 -9.97 -0.83
N GLY A 171 -10.27 -10.12 -0.88
CA GLY A 171 -10.94 -11.37 -1.22
C GLY A 171 -12.41 -11.11 -1.55
N LEU A 172 -13.24 -12.11 -1.37
CA LEU A 172 -14.66 -12.06 -1.64
C LEU A 172 -15.47 -12.10 -0.34
N PHE A 173 -16.11 -11.01 -0.01
CA PHE A 173 -17.24 -11.05 0.91
C PHE A 173 -18.48 -11.58 0.19
N TYR A 174 -19.31 -12.35 0.89
CA TYR A 174 -20.55 -12.85 0.34
C TYR A 174 -21.70 -12.75 1.34
N ASN A 175 -22.90 -12.44 0.82
CA ASN A 175 -24.11 -12.39 1.60
C ASN A 175 -24.68 -13.82 1.78
N LYS A 176 -24.68 -14.33 3.02
CA LYS A 176 -25.11 -15.71 3.33
C LYS A 176 -26.58 -15.97 3.01
N LYS A 177 -27.47 -14.96 3.17
CA LYS A 177 -28.88 -15.10 2.81
C LYS A 177 -29.07 -15.26 1.31
N LEU A 178 -28.37 -14.44 0.51
CA LEU A 178 -28.43 -14.56 -0.96
C LEU A 178 -27.74 -15.84 -1.44
N ALA A 179 -26.66 -16.26 -0.79
CA ALA A 179 -26.01 -17.53 -1.06
C ALA A 179 -26.97 -18.74 -0.86
N ALA A 180 -27.73 -18.73 0.22
CA ALA A 180 -28.74 -19.77 0.48
C ALA A 180 -29.86 -19.78 -0.60
N GLN A 181 -30.27 -18.61 -1.12
CA GLN A 181 -31.28 -18.52 -2.19
C GLN A 181 -30.86 -19.23 -3.49
N ILE A 182 -29.56 -19.27 -3.78
CA ILE A 182 -29.02 -19.96 -4.97
C ILE A 182 -28.52 -21.37 -4.65
N GLY A 183 -28.74 -21.88 -3.44
CA GLY A 183 -28.27 -23.19 -3.00
C GLY A 183 -26.76 -23.28 -2.80
N MET A 184 -26.07 -22.18 -2.50
CA MET A 184 -24.66 -22.15 -2.18
C MET A 184 -24.46 -22.46 -0.69
N SER A 185 -24.07 -23.70 -0.37
CA SER A 185 -23.84 -24.16 1.01
C SER A 185 -22.44 -23.92 1.52
N ALA A 186 -21.47 -23.69 0.63
CA ALA A 186 -20.08 -23.37 0.94
C ALA A 186 -19.52 -22.39 -0.09
N PRO A 187 -18.46 -21.64 0.24
CA PRO A 187 -17.75 -20.80 -0.74
C PRO A 187 -17.22 -21.62 -1.92
N PRO A 188 -17.16 -21.06 -3.14
CA PRO A 188 -16.60 -21.73 -4.31
C PRO A 188 -15.13 -22.11 -4.07
N ALA A 189 -14.74 -23.33 -4.44
CA ALA A 189 -13.37 -23.84 -4.28
C ALA A 189 -12.54 -23.75 -5.57
N THR A 190 -13.19 -23.37 -6.70
CA THR A 190 -12.55 -23.14 -8.00
C THR A 190 -13.20 -21.97 -8.73
N LEU A 191 -12.48 -21.37 -9.70
CA LEU A 191 -13.06 -20.33 -10.57
C LEU A 191 -14.30 -20.80 -11.29
N ALA A 192 -14.34 -22.06 -11.73
CA ALA A 192 -15.50 -22.63 -12.39
C ALA A 192 -16.72 -22.70 -11.45
N GLU A 193 -16.53 -23.04 -10.19
CA GLU A 193 -17.60 -23.04 -9.18
C GLU A 193 -18.06 -21.60 -8.88
N LEU A 194 -17.14 -20.61 -8.84
CA LEU A 194 -17.50 -19.20 -8.70
C LEU A 194 -18.34 -18.72 -9.91
N ASP A 195 -17.91 -19.01 -11.13
CA ASP A 195 -18.67 -18.69 -12.34
C ASP A 195 -20.09 -19.28 -12.30
N GLN A 196 -20.25 -20.54 -11.84
CA GLN A 196 -21.55 -21.19 -11.66
C GLN A 196 -22.42 -20.48 -10.61
N ALA A 197 -21.82 -20.02 -9.49
CA ALA A 197 -22.52 -19.27 -8.47
C ALA A 197 -23.02 -17.91 -8.99
N LEU A 198 -22.16 -17.21 -9.77
CA LEU A 198 -22.51 -15.94 -10.41
C LEU A 198 -23.66 -16.11 -11.41
N ASP A 199 -23.63 -17.19 -12.20
CA ASP A 199 -24.67 -17.51 -13.17
C ASP A 199 -26.01 -17.84 -12.50
N LYS A 200 -26.00 -18.65 -11.42
CA LYS A 200 -27.18 -18.94 -10.60
C LYS A 200 -27.77 -17.67 -9.98
N ALA A 201 -26.91 -16.79 -9.43
CA ALA A 201 -27.35 -15.52 -8.85
C ALA A 201 -28.05 -14.65 -9.89
N LYS A 202 -27.46 -14.51 -11.08
CA LYS A 202 -28.08 -13.76 -12.19
C LYS A 202 -29.40 -14.35 -12.61
N LYS A 203 -29.50 -15.67 -12.77
CA LYS A 203 -30.78 -16.38 -13.12
C LYS A 203 -31.86 -16.22 -12.05
N ALA A 204 -31.45 -16.07 -10.78
CA ALA A 204 -32.36 -15.77 -9.65
C ALA A 204 -32.76 -14.28 -9.56
N GLY A 205 -32.31 -13.43 -10.48
CA GLY A 205 -32.59 -11.99 -10.48
C GLY A 205 -31.80 -11.19 -9.45
N LEU A 206 -30.76 -11.80 -8.85
CA LEU A 206 -29.86 -11.14 -7.92
C LEU A 206 -28.76 -10.37 -8.67
N THR A 207 -28.11 -9.41 -8.03
CA THR A 207 -26.85 -8.84 -8.49
C THR A 207 -25.71 -9.79 -8.09
N PRO A 208 -25.04 -10.48 -9.06
CA PRO A 208 -24.01 -11.45 -8.71
C PRO A 208 -22.79 -10.82 -8.01
N ILE A 209 -22.28 -9.70 -8.53
CA ILE A 209 -21.15 -8.96 -7.98
C ILE A 209 -21.56 -7.50 -7.80
N LEU A 210 -21.52 -7.02 -6.59
CA LEU A 210 -21.65 -5.60 -6.28
C LEU A 210 -20.25 -5.00 -6.16
N GLN A 211 -19.93 -3.98 -6.97
CA GLN A 211 -18.62 -3.39 -7.02
C GLN A 211 -18.69 -1.89 -7.31
N PHE A 212 -17.65 -1.15 -6.98
CA PHE A 212 -17.48 0.25 -7.37
C PHE A 212 -16.43 0.38 -8.48
N ASN A 213 -16.55 1.41 -9.31
CA ASN A 213 -15.53 1.80 -10.28
C ASN A 213 -15.63 3.30 -10.62
N GLY A 214 -16.43 4.03 -9.86
CA GLY A 214 -16.54 5.49 -9.93
C GLY A 214 -15.38 6.19 -9.21
N GLY A 215 -15.15 7.46 -9.57
CA GLY A 215 -14.10 8.28 -8.97
C GLY A 215 -12.71 8.04 -9.55
N ALA A 216 -11.70 8.59 -8.87
CA ALA A 216 -10.31 8.55 -9.31
C ALA A 216 -9.61 7.20 -9.00
N THR A 217 -10.15 6.42 -8.07
CA THR A 217 -9.61 5.13 -7.65
C THR A 217 -10.71 4.07 -7.76
N GLY A 218 -10.88 3.52 -8.95
CA GLY A 218 -11.94 2.55 -9.27
C GLY A 218 -11.65 1.15 -8.73
N GLY A 219 -12.66 0.51 -8.14
CA GLY A 219 -12.52 -0.77 -7.45
C GLY A 219 -12.42 -2.02 -8.32
N LEU A 220 -12.57 -1.93 -9.64
CA LEU A 220 -12.38 -3.08 -10.53
C LEU A 220 -10.92 -3.59 -10.57
N ALA A 221 -9.98 -2.83 -10.04
CA ALA A 221 -8.63 -3.33 -9.79
C ALA A 221 -8.62 -4.51 -8.79
N PHE A 222 -9.55 -4.58 -7.84
CA PHE A 222 -9.65 -5.69 -6.89
C PHE A 222 -10.03 -7.03 -7.56
N PRO A 223 -11.18 -7.15 -8.27
CA PRO A 223 -11.47 -8.40 -8.96
C PRO A 223 -10.43 -8.75 -10.03
N LEU A 224 -9.85 -7.77 -10.74
CA LEU A 224 -8.79 -8.04 -11.71
C LEU A 224 -7.56 -8.67 -11.07
N GLN A 225 -7.04 -8.07 -9.98
CA GLN A 225 -5.86 -8.60 -9.30
C GLN A 225 -6.14 -9.96 -8.66
N ASN A 226 -7.32 -10.16 -8.09
CA ASN A 226 -7.72 -11.47 -7.57
C ASN A 226 -7.80 -12.54 -8.69
N LEU A 227 -8.26 -12.17 -9.88
CA LEU A 227 -8.20 -13.06 -11.06
C LEU A 227 -6.75 -13.32 -11.50
N MET A 228 -5.86 -12.32 -11.47
CA MET A 228 -4.44 -12.52 -11.75
C MET A 228 -3.84 -13.58 -10.80
N ALA A 229 -4.20 -13.53 -9.50
CA ALA A 229 -3.79 -14.51 -8.50
C ALA A 229 -4.27 -15.93 -8.82
N SER A 230 -5.45 -16.07 -9.43
CA SER A 230 -5.97 -17.39 -9.82
C SER A 230 -5.26 -17.98 -11.03
N TYR A 231 -4.65 -17.16 -11.89
CA TYR A 231 -4.04 -17.60 -13.14
C TYR A 231 -2.51 -17.67 -13.14
N GLY A 232 -1.86 -17.09 -12.12
CA GLY A 232 -0.41 -17.05 -12.04
C GLY A 232 0.11 -16.88 -10.61
N PRO A 233 1.42 -17.11 -10.40
CA PRO A 233 2.05 -16.88 -9.09
C PRO A 233 2.16 -15.39 -8.76
N ALA A 234 2.31 -15.07 -7.47
CA ALA A 234 2.43 -13.70 -6.97
C ALA A 234 3.74 -13.01 -7.45
N ALA A 235 4.84 -13.74 -7.53
CA ALA A 235 6.17 -13.18 -7.74
C ALA A 235 6.31 -12.28 -9.00
N PRO A 236 5.87 -12.66 -10.22
CA PRO A 236 5.96 -11.78 -11.39
C PRO A 236 5.16 -10.49 -11.26
N ILE A 237 4.05 -10.53 -10.51
CA ILE A 237 3.24 -9.34 -10.25
C ILE A 237 3.95 -8.41 -9.27
N ASN A 238 4.53 -8.98 -8.20
CA ASN A 238 5.37 -8.23 -7.26
C ASN A 238 6.61 -7.64 -7.94
N ASP A 239 7.28 -8.38 -8.84
CA ASP A 239 8.43 -7.88 -9.58
C ASP A 239 8.09 -6.62 -10.39
N TRP A 240 6.89 -6.60 -11.01
CA TRP A 240 6.41 -5.42 -11.71
C TRP A 240 6.06 -4.27 -10.75
N ILE A 241 5.34 -4.57 -9.65
CA ILE A 241 4.98 -3.55 -8.64
C ILE A 241 6.22 -2.97 -7.97
N PHE A 242 7.24 -3.80 -7.74
CA PHE A 242 8.50 -3.40 -7.12
C PHE A 242 9.50 -2.75 -8.10
N GLN A 243 9.08 -2.55 -9.34
CA GLN A 243 9.87 -1.86 -10.35
C GLN A 243 11.20 -2.56 -10.66
N LYS A 244 11.20 -3.91 -10.63
CA LYS A 244 12.37 -4.69 -10.98
C LYS A 244 12.66 -4.60 -12.48
N PRO A 245 13.94 -4.55 -12.90
CA PRO A 245 14.30 -4.46 -14.31
C PRO A 245 13.70 -5.59 -15.15
N GLY A 246 13.08 -5.24 -16.29
CA GLY A 246 12.48 -6.21 -17.22
C GLY A 246 11.12 -6.77 -16.82
N ALA A 247 10.60 -6.40 -15.65
CA ALA A 247 9.26 -6.83 -15.23
C ALA A 247 8.17 -6.20 -16.09
N THR A 248 7.12 -6.97 -16.38
CA THR A 248 5.97 -6.53 -17.17
C THR A 248 4.66 -7.05 -16.60
N ILE A 249 3.60 -6.22 -16.68
CA ILE A 249 2.24 -6.65 -16.34
C ILE A 249 1.54 -7.32 -17.55
N ASP A 250 2.03 -7.09 -18.77
CA ASP A 250 1.50 -7.70 -20.00
C ASP A 250 2.04 -9.12 -20.18
N THR A 251 1.47 -10.05 -19.44
CA THR A 251 1.81 -11.47 -19.46
C THR A 251 0.63 -12.33 -19.92
N PRO A 252 0.85 -13.55 -20.45
CA PRO A 252 -0.23 -14.46 -20.81
C PRO A 252 -1.17 -14.79 -19.63
N ALA A 253 -0.68 -14.89 -18.40
CA ALA A 253 -1.48 -15.14 -17.22
C ALA A 253 -2.41 -13.96 -16.90
N ASN A 254 -1.86 -12.75 -16.89
CA ASN A 254 -2.63 -11.53 -16.65
C ASN A 254 -3.62 -11.23 -17.78
N LEU A 255 -3.28 -11.61 -19.02
CA LEU A 255 -4.24 -11.53 -20.13
C LEU A 255 -5.44 -12.44 -19.91
N ARG A 256 -5.23 -13.69 -19.46
CA ARG A 256 -6.35 -14.58 -19.09
C ARG A 256 -7.21 -13.99 -17.99
N ALA A 257 -6.60 -13.36 -16.98
CA ALA A 257 -7.33 -12.68 -15.90
C ALA A 257 -8.18 -11.51 -16.43
N ALA A 258 -7.63 -10.66 -17.27
CA ALA A 258 -8.35 -9.55 -17.89
C ALA A 258 -9.47 -10.03 -18.83
N GLN A 259 -9.27 -11.12 -19.58
CA GLN A 259 -10.29 -11.76 -20.40
C GLN A 259 -11.42 -12.35 -19.54
N HIS A 260 -11.10 -12.91 -18.38
CA HIS A 260 -12.10 -13.43 -17.46
C HIS A 260 -12.94 -12.31 -16.85
N LEU A 261 -12.31 -11.20 -16.47
CA LEU A 261 -13.02 -10.00 -16.02
C LEU A 261 -13.97 -9.47 -17.12
N GLU A 262 -13.50 -9.40 -18.37
CA GLU A 262 -14.34 -9.01 -19.52
C GLU A 262 -15.53 -9.97 -19.71
N LYS A 263 -15.31 -11.28 -19.57
CA LYS A 263 -16.37 -12.29 -19.58
C LYS A 263 -17.45 -11.98 -18.53
N TRP A 264 -17.07 -11.65 -17.30
CA TRP A 264 -18.01 -11.29 -16.23
C TRP A 264 -18.76 -9.99 -16.54
N ILE A 265 -18.09 -8.98 -17.12
CA ILE A 265 -18.70 -7.73 -17.55
C ILE A 265 -19.75 -8.01 -18.65
N LYS A 266 -19.38 -8.73 -19.70
CA LYS A 266 -20.28 -9.09 -20.82
C LYS A 266 -21.45 -9.99 -20.39
N ALA A 267 -21.20 -10.86 -19.41
CA ALA A 267 -22.25 -11.67 -18.80
C ALA A 267 -23.21 -10.84 -17.93
N GLY A 268 -22.90 -9.57 -17.63
CA GLY A 268 -23.71 -8.70 -16.80
C GLY A 268 -23.77 -9.15 -15.35
N TYR A 269 -22.65 -9.62 -14.80
CA TYR A 269 -22.56 -10.01 -13.39
C TYR A 269 -22.37 -8.83 -12.47
N PHE A 270 -21.86 -7.69 -12.96
CA PHE A 270 -21.81 -6.44 -12.22
C PHE A 270 -23.14 -5.66 -12.36
N GLN A 271 -23.45 -4.84 -11.36
CA GLN A 271 -24.56 -3.88 -11.48
C GLN A 271 -24.28 -2.90 -12.64
N LYS A 272 -25.38 -2.44 -13.28
CA LYS A 272 -25.31 -1.61 -14.50
C LYS A 272 -24.58 -0.28 -14.31
N ASP A 273 -24.63 0.29 -13.11
CA ASP A 273 -24.05 1.58 -12.75
C ASP A 273 -22.66 1.47 -12.12
N VAL A 274 -21.92 0.37 -12.30
CA VAL A 274 -20.63 0.11 -11.67
C VAL A 274 -19.62 1.24 -11.86
N ASN A 275 -19.58 1.87 -13.04
CA ASN A 275 -18.69 3.01 -13.32
C ASN A 275 -19.10 4.34 -12.65
N ALA A 276 -20.31 4.41 -12.11
CA ALA A 276 -20.81 5.60 -11.41
C ALA A 276 -20.84 5.43 -9.88
N VAL A 277 -20.72 4.20 -9.38
CA VAL A 277 -20.75 3.90 -7.94
C VAL A 277 -19.39 4.12 -7.33
N ASP A 278 -19.35 4.86 -6.22
CA ASP A 278 -18.19 5.03 -5.37
C ASP A 278 -18.11 3.97 -4.26
N TYR A 279 -17.02 3.96 -3.51
CA TYR A 279 -16.75 3.00 -2.44
C TYR A 279 -17.84 3.03 -1.34
N ALA A 280 -18.20 4.20 -0.87
CA ALA A 280 -19.17 4.36 0.22
C ALA A 280 -20.57 3.88 -0.18
N THR A 281 -20.98 4.18 -1.42
CA THR A 281 -22.27 3.74 -1.99
C THR A 281 -22.28 2.21 -2.15
N MET A 282 -21.18 1.59 -2.63
CA MET A 282 -21.06 0.14 -2.70
C MET A 282 -21.22 -0.50 -1.32
N MET A 283 -20.50 0.00 -0.32
CA MET A 283 -20.55 -0.51 1.04
C MET A 283 -21.98 -0.42 1.64
N SER A 284 -22.64 0.74 1.51
CA SER A 284 -24.02 0.90 1.95
C SER A 284 -24.96 -0.11 1.29
N ARG A 285 -24.91 -0.24 -0.03
CA ARG A 285 -25.73 -1.21 -0.77
C ARG A 285 -25.48 -2.66 -0.36
N PHE A 286 -24.22 -3.03 -0.10
CA PHE A 286 -23.89 -4.40 0.32
C PHE A 286 -24.42 -4.69 1.72
N ILE A 287 -24.28 -3.75 2.66
CA ILE A 287 -24.83 -3.81 4.02
C ILE A 287 -26.36 -3.95 3.97
N ASP A 288 -27.02 -3.22 3.09
CA ASP A 288 -28.47 -3.28 2.85
C ASP A 288 -28.93 -4.59 2.15
N GLY A 289 -27.99 -5.52 1.90
CA GLY A 289 -28.30 -6.84 1.34
C GLY A 289 -28.34 -6.89 -0.19
N GLN A 290 -27.83 -5.88 -0.88
CA GLN A 290 -27.68 -5.91 -2.34
C GLN A 290 -26.35 -6.58 -2.73
N GLY A 291 -26.40 -7.45 -3.74
CA GLY A 291 -25.21 -8.17 -4.23
C GLY A 291 -24.88 -9.44 -3.46
N LEU A 292 -24.63 -10.52 -4.21
CA LEU A 292 -24.22 -11.78 -3.63
C LEU A 292 -22.76 -11.72 -3.16
N PHE A 293 -21.84 -11.29 -4.05
CA PHE A 293 -20.42 -11.12 -3.78
C PHE A 293 -20.00 -9.66 -3.87
N MET A 294 -18.97 -9.30 -3.09
CA MET A 294 -18.27 -8.02 -3.13
C MET A 294 -16.78 -8.29 -3.01
N PHE A 295 -15.99 -7.86 -3.99
CA PHE A 295 -14.52 -7.85 -3.87
C PHE A 295 -14.10 -6.66 -3.01
N ASN A 296 -13.56 -6.93 -1.85
CA ASN A 296 -13.11 -5.88 -0.95
C ASN A 296 -12.02 -6.42 0.00
N GLY A 297 -11.47 -5.55 0.82
CA GLY A 297 -10.45 -5.92 1.77
C GLY A 297 -11.00 -6.24 3.15
N ASP A 298 -10.22 -7.00 3.89
CA ASP A 298 -10.48 -7.42 5.26
C ASP A 298 -10.64 -6.26 6.25
N TRP A 299 -10.19 -5.06 5.90
CA TRP A 299 -10.41 -3.82 6.67
C TRP A 299 -11.89 -3.47 6.89
N GLU A 300 -12.79 -4.06 6.13
CA GLU A 300 -14.25 -3.92 6.33
C GLU A 300 -14.84 -4.97 7.26
N SER A 301 -14.10 -6.01 7.63
CA SER A 301 -14.67 -7.13 8.39
C SER A 301 -15.25 -6.72 9.74
N GLY A 302 -14.58 -5.83 10.48
CA GLY A 302 -15.09 -5.30 11.74
C GLY A 302 -16.36 -4.46 11.59
N ASN A 303 -16.50 -3.71 10.50
CA ASN A 303 -17.69 -2.97 10.13
C ASN A 303 -18.84 -3.92 9.74
N LEU A 304 -18.54 -4.90 8.88
CA LEU A 304 -19.53 -5.88 8.41
C LEU A 304 -20.01 -6.80 9.54
N ASP A 305 -19.15 -7.18 10.49
CA ASP A 305 -19.57 -7.92 11.69
C ASP A 305 -20.64 -7.16 12.50
N LYS A 306 -20.49 -5.84 12.61
CA LYS A 306 -21.46 -4.97 13.32
C LYS A 306 -22.76 -4.77 12.54
N GLN A 307 -22.66 -4.54 11.23
CA GLN A 307 -23.81 -4.10 10.41
C GLN A 307 -24.62 -5.28 9.88
N MET A 308 -24.00 -6.43 9.60
CA MET A 308 -24.66 -7.57 8.98
C MET A 308 -24.94 -8.73 9.94
N ALA A 309 -24.54 -8.63 11.21
CA ALA A 309 -24.89 -9.57 12.29
C ALA A 309 -24.77 -11.06 11.89
N GLY A 310 -23.61 -11.49 11.41
CA GLY A 310 -23.35 -12.87 11.01
C GLY A 310 -23.88 -13.28 9.63
N ASN A 311 -24.60 -12.39 8.91
CA ASN A 311 -25.11 -12.67 7.55
C ASN A 311 -24.06 -12.47 6.44
N VAL A 312 -22.81 -12.25 6.79
CA VAL A 312 -21.70 -12.09 5.85
C VAL A 312 -20.68 -13.20 6.04
N GLY A 313 -20.09 -13.66 4.97
CA GLY A 313 -18.92 -14.55 4.97
C GLY A 313 -17.81 -13.97 4.14
N PHE A 314 -16.61 -14.52 4.30
CA PHE A 314 -15.42 -14.15 3.52
C PHE A 314 -14.72 -15.40 3.00
N THR A 315 -14.15 -15.31 1.81
CA THR A 315 -13.27 -16.33 1.24
C THR A 315 -12.21 -15.65 0.37
N LEU A 316 -11.06 -16.28 0.24
CA LEU A 316 -10.08 -15.91 -0.78
C LEU A 316 -10.64 -16.18 -2.18
N MET A 317 -10.10 -15.50 -3.16
CA MET A 317 -10.36 -15.84 -4.55
C MET A 317 -9.97 -17.30 -4.80
N PRO A 318 -10.87 -18.14 -5.30
CA PRO A 318 -10.53 -19.53 -5.54
C PRO A 318 -9.52 -19.65 -6.69
N PRO A 319 -8.61 -20.64 -6.64
CA PRO A 319 -7.68 -20.90 -7.72
C PRO A 319 -8.42 -21.41 -8.97
N ALA A 320 -7.78 -21.33 -10.14
CA ALA A 320 -8.35 -21.83 -11.38
C ALA A 320 -8.72 -23.31 -11.27
N GLU A 321 -7.88 -24.10 -10.62
CA GLU A 321 -8.06 -25.55 -10.41
C GLU A 321 -8.05 -25.88 -8.91
N ARG A 322 -8.78 -26.92 -8.52
CA ARG A 322 -8.87 -27.38 -7.12
C ARG A 322 -7.49 -27.78 -6.59
N GLY A 323 -7.13 -27.27 -5.41
CA GLY A 323 -5.83 -27.50 -4.78
C GLY A 323 -4.71 -26.64 -5.33
N GLY A 324 -5.01 -25.68 -6.22
CA GLY A 324 -4.06 -24.66 -6.61
C GLY A 324 -3.65 -23.76 -5.44
N LYS A 325 -2.48 -23.12 -5.54
CA LYS A 325 -1.99 -22.19 -4.52
C LYS A 325 -2.93 -20.99 -4.37
N LEU A 326 -3.14 -20.59 -3.14
CA LEU A 326 -3.88 -19.37 -2.81
C LEU A 326 -2.93 -18.18 -2.88
N ALA A 327 -3.37 -17.12 -3.54
CA ALA A 327 -2.69 -15.83 -3.55
C ALA A 327 -3.73 -14.71 -3.52
N ALA A 328 -3.38 -13.58 -2.93
CA ALA A 328 -4.25 -12.41 -2.89
C ALA A 328 -3.40 -11.13 -2.85
N MET A 329 -4.01 -10.01 -3.21
CA MET A 329 -3.46 -8.72 -2.81
C MET A 329 -3.39 -8.73 -1.28
N SER A 330 -2.19 -8.63 -0.76
CA SER A 330 -1.90 -8.51 0.65
C SER A 330 -0.78 -7.50 0.84
N ALA A 331 -1.12 -6.39 1.47
CA ALA A 331 -0.22 -5.26 1.64
C ALA A 331 -0.36 -4.65 3.03
N PRO A 332 0.73 -4.09 3.59
CA PRO A 332 0.66 -3.39 4.86
C PRO A 332 -0.18 -2.11 4.73
N LEU A 333 -0.99 -1.81 5.75
CA LEU A 333 -1.56 -0.48 5.94
C LEU A 333 -0.44 0.48 6.33
N THR A 334 0.23 1.02 5.31
CA THR A 334 1.56 1.65 5.42
C THR A 334 1.51 3.01 6.08
N PHE A 335 2.40 3.21 7.05
CA PHE A 335 2.68 4.47 7.69
C PHE A 335 4.17 4.77 7.67
N GLY A 336 4.53 6.01 7.41
CA GLY A 336 5.92 6.48 7.43
C GLY A 336 6.11 7.65 8.37
N ILE A 337 7.34 7.77 8.84
CA ILE A 337 7.83 8.90 9.61
C ILE A 337 8.45 9.89 8.63
N ALA A 338 8.03 11.15 8.65
CA ALA A 338 8.61 12.17 7.78
C ALA A 338 10.10 12.36 8.06
N ALA A 339 10.91 12.64 7.04
CA ALA A 339 12.35 12.89 7.22
C ALA A 339 12.63 14.01 8.21
N LYS A 340 11.76 15.03 8.25
CA LYS A 340 11.85 16.20 9.13
C LYS A 340 10.84 16.14 10.30
N ALA A 341 10.36 14.95 10.69
CA ALA A 341 9.46 14.77 11.83
C ALA A 341 10.12 15.33 13.11
N ARG A 342 9.36 16.09 13.89
CA ARG A 342 9.85 16.69 15.15
C ARG A 342 9.96 15.66 16.25
N ASN A 343 9.05 14.69 16.27
CA ASN A 343 8.92 13.66 17.29
C ASN A 343 9.15 12.26 16.72
N ALA A 344 10.19 12.08 15.89
CA ALA A 344 10.47 10.84 15.17
C ALA A 344 10.62 9.63 16.09
N ASP A 345 11.30 9.79 17.25
CA ASP A 345 11.49 8.71 18.22
C ASP A 345 10.16 8.26 18.85
N CYS A 346 9.29 9.21 19.17
CA CYS A 346 7.95 8.90 19.68
C CYS A 346 7.07 8.25 18.61
N ALA A 347 7.19 8.67 17.34
CA ALA A 347 6.49 8.02 16.22
C ALA A 347 6.97 6.57 16.01
N ALA A 348 8.25 6.32 16.08
CA ALA A 348 8.82 4.96 16.01
C ALA A 348 8.38 4.10 17.21
N PHE A 349 8.38 4.67 18.40
CA PHE A 349 7.88 4.00 19.62
C PHE A 349 6.38 3.65 19.49
N PHE A 350 5.56 4.56 18.96
CA PHE A 350 4.14 4.29 18.68
C PHE A 350 3.99 3.11 17.69
N LEU A 351 4.74 3.09 16.58
CA LEU A 351 4.68 1.99 15.62
C LEU A 351 5.10 0.65 16.25
N ASN A 352 6.12 0.66 17.11
CA ASN A 352 6.52 -0.53 17.86
C ASN A 352 5.44 -0.99 18.85
N TRP A 353 4.83 -0.04 19.58
CA TRP A 353 3.73 -0.31 20.49
C TRP A 353 2.54 -0.95 19.77
N VAL A 354 2.16 -0.43 18.60
CA VAL A 354 1.08 -1.02 17.78
C VAL A 354 1.35 -2.49 17.46
N ALA A 355 2.60 -2.83 17.16
CA ALA A 355 2.99 -4.18 16.79
C ALA A 355 3.11 -5.16 17.98
N THR A 356 3.42 -4.68 19.19
CA THR A 356 3.83 -5.52 20.32
C THR A 356 2.90 -5.47 21.52
N ASP A 357 2.17 -4.35 21.71
CA ASP A 357 1.25 -4.19 22.84
C ASP A 357 -0.02 -5.04 22.66
N LYS A 358 -0.43 -5.74 23.70
CA LYS A 358 -1.60 -6.61 23.66
C LYS A 358 -2.87 -5.87 23.29
N ARG A 359 -3.14 -4.72 23.91
CA ARG A 359 -4.37 -3.95 23.67
C ARG A 359 -4.37 -3.31 22.29
N ALA A 360 -3.22 -2.85 21.82
CA ALA A 360 -3.08 -2.35 20.44
C ALA A 360 -3.42 -3.44 19.41
N ARG A 361 -2.93 -4.65 19.61
CA ARG A 361 -3.22 -5.80 18.72
C ARG A 361 -4.68 -6.21 18.76
N GLU A 362 -5.32 -6.17 19.95
CA GLU A 362 -6.78 -6.36 20.06
C GLU A 362 -7.56 -5.33 19.24
N ILE A 363 -7.20 -4.04 19.37
CA ILE A 363 -7.80 -2.95 18.58
C ILE A 363 -7.55 -3.18 17.08
N GLY A 364 -6.34 -3.61 16.71
CA GLY A 364 -5.96 -3.95 15.33
C GLY A 364 -6.91 -4.98 14.69
N VAL A 365 -7.30 -5.99 15.45
CA VAL A 365 -8.23 -7.04 14.99
C VAL A 365 -9.68 -6.59 15.10
N GLU A 366 -10.09 -6.05 16.24
CA GLU A 366 -11.50 -5.67 16.50
C GLU A 366 -12.01 -4.57 15.57
N ILE A 367 -11.16 -3.61 15.25
CA ILE A 367 -11.50 -2.42 14.46
C ILE A 367 -10.92 -2.51 13.04
N GLY A 368 -9.67 -2.94 12.92
CA GLY A 368 -8.99 -3.04 11.63
C GLY A 368 -9.34 -4.31 10.84
N GLY A 369 -9.87 -5.34 11.51
CA GLY A 369 -10.31 -6.59 10.87
C GLY A 369 -9.20 -7.43 10.21
N SER A 370 -7.97 -6.94 10.21
CA SER A 370 -6.82 -7.50 9.54
C SER A 370 -5.78 -8.02 10.55
N ARG A 371 -4.87 -8.87 10.07
CA ARG A 371 -3.81 -9.43 10.91
C ARG A 371 -2.80 -8.33 11.32
N PRO A 372 -2.56 -8.10 12.64
CA PRO A 372 -1.53 -7.16 13.08
C PRO A 372 -0.14 -7.59 12.59
N MET A 373 0.68 -6.63 12.18
CA MET A 373 2.10 -6.84 11.95
C MET A 373 2.86 -7.08 13.27
N GLY A 374 4.09 -7.54 13.18
CA GLY A 374 4.95 -7.69 14.35
C GLY A 374 5.70 -9.02 14.41
N PRO A 375 6.33 -9.32 15.57
CA PRO A 375 7.04 -10.57 15.78
C PRO A 375 6.16 -11.80 15.51
N ALA A 376 6.77 -12.90 15.05
CA ALA A 376 6.05 -14.13 14.71
C ALA A 376 5.33 -14.76 15.92
N ASP A 377 5.91 -14.59 17.11
CA ASP A 377 5.41 -15.08 18.40
C ASP A 377 4.56 -14.05 19.16
N ALA A 378 4.27 -12.89 18.58
CA ALA A 378 3.45 -11.88 19.22
C ALA A 378 2.02 -12.35 19.44
N TYR A 379 1.42 -11.88 20.54
CA TYR A 379 0.04 -12.19 20.90
C TYR A 379 -0.93 -11.97 19.72
N MET A 380 -1.70 -12.99 19.38
CA MET A 380 -2.77 -12.93 18.40
C MET A 380 -4.13 -12.99 19.10
N PRO A 381 -4.96 -11.94 18.97
CA PRO A 381 -6.28 -11.93 19.58
C PRO A 381 -7.18 -13.05 19.05
N ALA A 382 -7.87 -13.73 19.94
CA ALA A 382 -8.90 -14.69 19.55
C ALA A 382 -10.16 -13.97 19.09
N VAL A 383 -10.75 -14.46 17.99
CA VAL A 383 -12.01 -13.95 17.43
C VAL A 383 -13.02 -15.08 17.37
N SER A 384 -14.26 -14.80 17.75
CA SER A 384 -15.34 -15.79 17.68
C SER A 384 -15.59 -16.22 16.25
N SER A 385 -15.78 -17.53 16.04
CA SER A 385 -15.90 -18.16 14.71
C SER A 385 -17.17 -17.76 13.93
N ASP A 386 -18.15 -17.17 14.58
CA ASP A 386 -19.36 -16.63 13.96
C ASP A 386 -19.13 -15.28 13.27
N LYS A 387 -18.01 -14.59 13.58
CA LYS A 387 -17.62 -13.32 12.98
C LYS A 387 -16.88 -13.52 11.65
N VAL A 388 -17.14 -12.62 10.71
CA VAL A 388 -16.40 -12.61 9.43
C VAL A 388 -14.92 -12.29 9.62
N THR A 389 -14.58 -11.51 10.66
CA THR A 389 -13.19 -11.23 11.04
C THR A 389 -12.40 -12.53 11.33
N ALA A 390 -13.01 -13.57 11.89
CA ALA A 390 -12.33 -14.87 12.07
C ALA A 390 -11.93 -15.49 10.71
N SER A 391 -12.82 -15.39 9.71
CA SER A 391 -12.54 -15.90 8.35
C SER A 391 -11.44 -15.09 7.65
N THR A 392 -11.39 -13.77 7.83
CA THR A 392 -10.32 -12.94 7.25
C THR A 392 -8.96 -13.21 7.89
N LEU A 393 -8.91 -13.41 9.20
CA LEU A 393 -7.66 -13.78 9.90
C LEU A 393 -7.13 -15.14 9.47
N ALA A 394 -8.02 -16.15 9.29
CA ALA A 394 -7.65 -17.46 8.77
C ALA A 394 -7.13 -17.36 7.33
N ALA A 395 -7.82 -16.63 6.47
CA ALA A 395 -7.39 -16.39 5.09
C ALA A 395 -6.02 -15.69 5.01
N GLY A 396 -5.73 -14.75 5.93
CA GLY A 396 -4.42 -14.10 6.03
C GLY A 396 -3.30 -15.07 6.42
N ALA A 397 -3.60 -16.08 7.25
CA ALA A 397 -2.66 -17.16 7.55
C ALA A 397 -2.41 -18.03 6.32
N ASP A 398 -3.47 -18.43 5.60
CA ASP A 398 -3.36 -19.23 4.37
C ASP A 398 -2.47 -18.53 3.32
N ILE A 399 -2.63 -17.22 3.12
CA ILE A 399 -1.80 -16.43 2.20
C ILE A 399 -0.33 -16.43 2.63
N ALA A 400 -0.07 -16.27 3.93
CA ALA A 400 1.29 -16.28 4.46
C ALA A 400 1.98 -17.66 4.30
N GLU A 401 1.24 -18.75 4.52
CA GLU A 401 1.73 -20.13 4.37
C GLU A 401 1.99 -20.52 2.90
N ASN A 402 1.27 -19.93 1.96
CA ASN A 402 1.39 -20.21 0.53
C ASN A 402 2.39 -19.29 -0.21
N ASP A 403 3.03 -18.35 0.49
CA ASP A 403 3.84 -17.29 -0.12
C ASP A 403 3.05 -16.54 -1.21
N GLY A 404 1.76 -16.34 -0.93
CA GLY A 404 0.76 -15.83 -1.87
C GLY A 404 0.50 -14.33 -1.76
N ALA A 405 1.27 -13.59 -0.96
CA ALA A 405 1.09 -12.16 -0.79
C ALA A 405 1.56 -11.39 -2.03
N MET A 406 0.66 -10.61 -2.62
CA MET A 406 0.96 -9.66 -3.68
C MET A 406 0.72 -8.25 -3.17
N ASP A 407 1.64 -7.32 -3.40
CA ASP A 407 1.32 -5.90 -3.18
C ASP A 407 0.21 -5.46 -4.17
N PHE A 408 -0.45 -4.35 -3.88
CA PHE A 408 -1.54 -3.87 -4.71
C PHE A 408 -1.00 -3.33 -6.05
N ILE A 409 -1.55 -3.79 -7.19
CA ILE A 409 -1.13 -3.36 -8.52
C ILE A 409 -1.19 -1.83 -8.72
N ALA A 410 -2.01 -1.15 -7.93
CA ALA A 410 -2.10 0.29 -7.90
C ALA A 410 -0.92 0.99 -7.20
N ASN A 411 -0.05 0.24 -6.50
CA ASN A 411 1.10 0.77 -5.79
C ASN A 411 2.40 0.75 -6.63
N ALA A 412 2.33 0.32 -7.89
CA ALA A 412 3.51 0.22 -8.75
C ALA A 412 4.18 1.58 -9.02
N THR A 413 3.38 2.65 -9.14
CA THR A 413 3.86 4.05 -9.17
C THR A 413 2.83 4.96 -8.51
N GLY A 414 3.21 6.19 -8.16
CA GLY A 414 2.30 7.15 -7.50
C GLY A 414 1.08 7.56 -8.33
N ALA A 415 1.13 7.42 -9.64
CA ALA A 415 0.05 7.86 -10.53
C ALA A 415 -0.70 6.71 -11.23
N ILE A 416 -0.17 5.47 -11.21
CA ILE A 416 -0.67 4.37 -12.04
C ILE A 416 -2.14 4.04 -11.76
N TYR A 417 -2.59 4.15 -10.51
CA TYR A 417 -3.97 3.83 -10.15
C TYR A 417 -4.96 4.78 -10.82
N ALA A 418 -4.83 6.07 -10.52
CA ALA A 418 -5.77 7.08 -10.97
C ALA A 418 -5.63 7.40 -12.46
N LYS A 419 -4.39 7.36 -13.01
CA LYS A 419 -4.13 7.78 -14.39
C LYS A 419 -4.15 6.64 -15.41
N SER A 420 -4.04 5.39 -14.97
CA SER A 420 -3.98 4.26 -15.90
C SER A 420 -5.00 3.16 -15.56
N TRP A 421 -4.90 2.47 -14.41
CA TRP A 421 -5.81 1.37 -14.09
C TRP A 421 -7.28 1.79 -14.13
N THR A 422 -7.66 2.82 -13.38
CA THR A 422 -9.07 3.24 -13.28
C THR A 422 -9.67 3.61 -14.63
N PRO A 423 -9.10 4.52 -15.45
CA PRO A 423 -9.71 4.90 -16.71
C PRO A 423 -9.73 3.75 -17.73
N ASN A 424 -8.72 2.87 -17.76
CA ASN A 424 -8.71 1.73 -18.66
C ASN A 424 -9.74 0.65 -18.26
N LEU A 425 -9.96 0.43 -16.95
CA LEU A 425 -11.02 -0.45 -16.45
C LEU A 425 -12.41 0.12 -16.70
N GLN A 426 -12.60 1.44 -16.59
CA GLN A 426 -13.86 2.10 -16.98
C GLN A 426 -14.17 1.93 -18.48
N LYS A 427 -13.16 2.07 -19.32
CA LYS A 427 -13.28 1.80 -20.78
C LYS A 427 -13.58 0.33 -21.08
N LEU A 428 -12.99 -0.60 -20.32
CA LEU A 428 -13.28 -2.04 -20.46
C LEU A 428 -14.77 -2.34 -20.17
N VAL A 429 -15.32 -1.77 -19.09
CA VAL A 429 -16.77 -1.86 -18.77
C VAL A 429 -17.63 -1.25 -19.85
N ALA A 430 -17.22 -0.14 -20.42
CA ALA A 430 -17.95 0.54 -21.51
C ALA A 430 -17.81 -0.15 -22.89
N GLY A 431 -17.02 -1.23 -22.99
CA GLY A 431 -16.74 -1.91 -24.28
C GLY A 431 -15.83 -1.10 -25.22
N GLN A 432 -15.13 -0.09 -24.70
CA GLN A 432 -14.22 0.79 -25.43
C GLN A 432 -12.74 0.39 -25.31
N GLN A 433 -12.46 -0.68 -24.59
CA GLN A 433 -11.14 -1.24 -24.37
C GLN A 433 -11.18 -2.75 -24.45
N THR A 434 -10.13 -3.38 -24.96
CA THR A 434 -9.95 -4.84 -24.94
C THR A 434 -9.07 -5.25 -23.77
N PRO A 435 -9.14 -6.51 -23.29
CA PRO A 435 -8.24 -7.02 -22.27
C PRO A 435 -6.75 -6.84 -22.60
N GLN A 436 -6.35 -7.14 -23.83
CA GLN A 436 -4.97 -6.94 -24.29
C GLN A 436 -4.61 -5.46 -24.36
N GLY A 437 -5.53 -4.61 -24.86
CA GLY A 437 -5.33 -3.16 -24.93
C GLY A 437 -5.17 -2.53 -23.54
N LEU A 438 -5.94 -3.02 -22.56
CA LEU A 438 -5.83 -2.60 -21.15
C LEU A 438 -4.42 -2.84 -20.61
N LEU A 439 -3.92 -4.08 -20.72
CA LEU A 439 -2.57 -4.42 -20.18
C LEU A 439 -1.46 -3.66 -20.89
N LYS A 440 -1.54 -3.51 -22.22
CA LYS A 440 -0.58 -2.72 -23.00
C LYS A 440 -0.60 -1.24 -22.61
N ALA A 441 -1.77 -0.65 -22.44
CA ALA A 441 -1.90 0.74 -22.02
C ALA A 441 -1.29 0.96 -20.62
N VAL A 442 -1.61 0.07 -19.68
CA VAL A 442 -1.03 0.14 -18.32
C VAL A 442 0.48 -0.03 -18.35
N GLN A 443 1.01 -0.99 -19.12
CA GLN A 443 2.45 -1.17 -19.25
C GLN A 443 3.15 0.04 -19.88
N SER A 444 2.55 0.65 -20.88
CA SER A 444 3.08 1.88 -21.52
C SER A 444 3.09 3.06 -20.55
N ASP A 445 1.97 3.29 -19.84
CA ASP A 445 1.87 4.35 -18.84
C ASP A 445 2.86 4.14 -17.68
N TYR A 446 3.04 2.88 -17.25
CA TYR A 446 4.03 2.51 -16.24
C TYR A 446 5.46 2.84 -16.70
N ALA A 447 5.85 2.44 -17.91
CA ALA A 447 7.17 2.74 -18.45
C ALA A 447 7.42 4.26 -18.53
N GLY A 448 6.45 5.01 -19.08
CA GLY A 448 6.53 6.47 -19.15
C GLY A 448 6.64 7.15 -17.78
N GLN A 449 5.97 6.62 -16.74
CA GLN A 449 6.10 7.13 -15.38
C GLN A 449 7.46 6.81 -14.74
N LEU A 450 8.09 5.71 -15.12
CA LEU A 450 9.43 5.37 -14.63
C LEU A 450 10.54 6.18 -15.32
N GLU A 451 10.37 6.53 -16.60
CA GLU A 451 11.33 7.35 -17.38
C GLU A 451 11.23 8.83 -17.03
N GLY A 452 10.04 9.33 -16.70
CA GLY A 452 9.77 10.73 -16.35
C GLY A 452 10.10 11.10 -14.91
N ASN A 453 10.50 10.14 -14.12
CA ASN A 453 10.95 10.26 -12.75
C ASN A 453 12.45 9.94 -12.69
#